data_a97445ab484680e950bfa1fdaa8563dd
#
_entry.id   a97445ab484680e950bfa1fdaa8563dd
#
_cell.length_a   1.000
_cell.length_b   1.000
_cell.length_c   1.000
_cell.angle_alpha   90.00
_cell.angle_beta   90.00
_cell.angle_gamma   90.00
#
_symmetry.space_group_name_H-M   'P 1'
#
loop_
_entity.id
_entity.type
_entity.pdbx_description
1 polymer ?
#
loop_
_entity_poly.entity_id
_entity_poly.type
_entity_poly.pdbx_seq_one_letter_code
_entity_poly.pdbx_strand_id
1 'polypeptide(L)'
;MIKKIIIAALAIPLAGHAQVLKTGGMKKITVPAETPSVAAFSPNGDFLLLTSPVYDGLVKYNIATGKTEKLTDAPGAGYGVKLSGNGENIVYRENSYDKNHLRNVALHSLNLVNGKRKRISKPSRNLQGYSVEGTQASIVNNSRKTIKALASGTKKTDVPSFAIDNSQLMITRGGKTTVFSPNGTDKSYIWPELSPDATKVVYYVAGIGAFVCNVDGTQIVPLGIVRAPKWYDNSTIVGMKDEDDGEHVYASKIMAVDLNGNSQALTPDSLIAMYPQPAQKANKISFSTPGGETYIINVAK
;
A
#
# COMPACT_ATOMS: atom_id res chain seq x y z
N MET A 1 20.27 13.62 68.23
CA MET A 1 19.30 12.76 67.42
C MET A 1 19.32 13.25 65.98
N ILE A 2 20.02 12.53 65.12
CA ILE A 2 20.15 12.87 63.70
C ILE A 2 19.04 12.12 62.95
N LYS A 3 18.06 12.86 62.37
CA LYS A 3 17.01 12.29 61.54
C LYS A 3 17.60 11.92 60.19
N LYS A 4 17.66 10.61 59.89
CA LYS A 4 17.97 10.10 58.54
C LYS A 4 16.78 10.37 57.61
N ILE A 5 16.97 11.22 56.60
CA ILE A 5 16.04 11.40 55.50
C ILE A 5 16.29 10.26 54.52
N ILE A 6 15.32 9.35 54.36
CA ILE A 6 15.33 8.31 53.33
C ILE A 6 14.73 8.94 52.07
N ILE A 7 15.55 9.21 51.06
CA ILE A 7 15.11 9.59 49.72
C ILE A 7 14.72 8.30 49.01
N ALA A 8 13.42 8.06 48.90
CA ALA A 8 12.91 7.01 48.03
C ALA A 8 13.07 7.48 46.57
N ALA A 9 13.99 6.87 45.83
CA ALA A 9 14.11 7.06 44.41
C ALA A 9 12.89 6.35 43.74
N LEU A 10 11.93 7.14 43.25
CA LEU A 10 10.90 6.64 42.34
C LEU A 10 11.60 6.22 41.06
N ALA A 11 11.74 4.93 40.83
CA ALA A 11 12.07 4.39 39.52
C ALA A 11 10.87 4.63 38.62
N ILE A 12 10.94 5.64 37.76
CA ILE A 12 10.00 5.82 36.65
C ILE A 12 10.30 4.65 35.66
N PRO A 13 9.36 3.74 35.40
CA PRO A 13 9.60 2.74 34.38
C PRO A 13 9.78 3.50 33.05
N LEU A 14 10.95 3.38 32.43
CA LEU A 14 11.10 3.69 31.01
C LEU A 14 10.06 2.82 30.30
N ALA A 15 9.02 3.45 29.78
CA ALA A 15 8.10 2.78 28.87
C ALA A 15 8.90 2.37 27.64
N GLY A 16 9.40 1.14 27.64
CA GLY A 16 10.00 0.53 26.45
C GLY A 16 8.94 0.53 25.38
N HIS A 17 9.19 1.21 24.25
CA HIS A 17 8.32 1.13 23.09
C HIS A 17 8.26 -0.36 22.70
N ALA A 18 7.06 -0.93 22.68
CA ALA A 18 6.90 -2.34 22.30
C ALA A 18 7.40 -2.51 20.87
N GLN A 19 8.30 -3.45 20.67
CA GLN A 19 8.84 -3.77 19.35
C GLN A 19 7.73 -4.38 18.51
N VAL A 20 7.34 -3.72 17.40
CA VAL A 20 6.29 -4.19 16.47
C VAL A 20 6.86 -5.19 15.48
N LEU A 21 8.04 -4.87 14.92
CA LEU A 21 8.81 -5.73 14.02
C LEU A 21 10.29 -5.70 14.40
N LYS A 22 10.93 -6.86 14.44
CA LYS A 22 12.38 -6.95 14.54
C LYS A 22 13.00 -6.55 13.21
N THR A 23 13.80 -5.49 13.17
CA THR A 23 14.54 -5.07 11.97
C THR A 23 15.83 -5.86 11.84
N GLY A 24 16.08 -6.37 10.61
CA GLY A 24 17.35 -6.95 10.20
C GLY A 24 18.18 -5.97 9.38
N GLY A 25 19.04 -6.50 8.52
CA GLY A 25 19.87 -5.67 7.62
C GLY A 25 19.03 -4.92 6.59
N MET A 26 19.47 -3.70 6.27
CA MET A 26 18.93 -2.88 5.18
C MET A 26 19.93 -2.86 4.03
N LYS A 27 19.43 -3.05 2.80
CA LYS A 27 20.25 -3.09 1.59
C LYS A 27 19.73 -2.10 0.56
N LYS A 28 20.63 -1.25 0.03
CA LYS A 28 20.38 -0.43 -1.15
C LYS A 28 20.36 -1.31 -2.40
N ILE A 29 19.38 -1.09 -3.28
CA ILE A 29 19.23 -1.79 -4.56
C ILE A 29 19.50 -0.79 -5.67
N THR A 30 20.35 -1.17 -6.63
CA THR A 30 20.58 -0.36 -7.82
C THR A 30 19.47 -0.67 -8.83
N VAL A 31 18.61 0.28 -9.05
CA VAL A 31 17.51 0.21 -10.04
C VAL A 31 17.83 1.09 -11.25
N PRO A 32 17.21 0.84 -12.43
CA PRO A 32 17.41 1.69 -13.61
C PRO A 32 16.97 3.13 -13.34
N ALA A 33 17.74 4.10 -13.84
CA ALA A 33 17.49 5.52 -13.63
C ALA A 33 16.14 6.00 -14.24
N GLU A 34 15.69 5.34 -15.31
CA GLU A 34 14.45 5.65 -16.01
C GLU A 34 13.19 5.19 -15.22
N THR A 35 13.38 4.22 -14.29
CA THR A 35 12.30 3.65 -13.48
C THR A 35 12.69 3.60 -12.01
N PRO A 36 12.92 4.77 -11.36
CA PRO A 36 13.46 4.82 -10.00
C PRO A 36 12.41 4.50 -8.92
N SER A 37 11.13 4.49 -9.27
CA SER A 37 10.05 4.36 -8.30
C SER A 37 9.56 2.93 -8.16
N VAL A 38 9.45 2.44 -6.92
CA VAL A 38 8.87 1.13 -6.63
C VAL A 38 7.35 1.24 -6.65
N ALA A 39 6.72 0.63 -7.64
CA ALA A 39 5.27 0.57 -7.77
C ALA A 39 4.66 -0.55 -6.91
N ALA A 40 5.34 -1.70 -6.80
CA ALA A 40 4.93 -2.80 -5.93
C ALA A 40 6.09 -3.76 -5.65
N PHE A 41 5.99 -4.51 -4.56
CA PHE A 41 6.90 -5.60 -4.21
C PHE A 41 6.16 -6.94 -4.37
N SER A 42 6.80 -7.93 -4.97
CA SER A 42 6.21 -9.27 -5.06
C SER A 42 5.93 -9.85 -3.68
N PRO A 43 4.85 -10.60 -3.49
CA PRO A 43 4.53 -11.18 -2.19
C PRO A 43 5.65 -12.09 -1.64
N ASN A 44 6.38 -12.77 -2.52
CA ASN A 44 7.49 -13.65 -2.17
C ASN A 44 8.85 -12.93 -2.03
N GLY A 45 8.91 -11.62 -2.28
CA GLY A 45 10.13 -10.81 -2.13
C GLY A 45 11.24 -11.13 -3.15
N ASP A 46 10.90 -11.65 -4.32
CA ASP A 46 11.82 -12.07 -5.37
C ASP A 46 11.99 -11.02 -6.49
N PHE A 47 11.00 -10.14 -6.69
CA PHE A 47 11.10 -9.04 -7.64
C PHE A 47 10.38 -7.76 -7.18
N LEU A 48 10.81 -6.64 -7.72
CA LEU A 48 10.12 -5.35 -7.65
C LEU A 48 9.43 -5.06 -8.99
N LEU A 49 8.28 -4.39 -8.94
CA LEU A 49 7.72 -3.67 -10.07
C LEU A 49 8.16 -2.22 -9.97
N LEU A 50 8.87 -1.76 -10.98
CA LEU A 50 9.41 -0.41 -11.07
C LEU A 50 8.64 0.38 -12.13
N THR A 51 8.57 1.71 -11.94
CA THR A 51 7.90 2.63 -12.86
C THR A 51 8.65 3.96 -12.95
N SER A 52 8.34 4.74 -13.97
CA SER A 52 8.85 6.11 -14.12
C SER A 52 8.30 7.05 -13.03
N PRO A 53 8.89 8.24 -12.82
CA PRO A 53 8.40 9.23 -11.86
C PRO A 53 6.97 9.70 -12.13
N VAL A 54 6.49 9.59 -13.37
CA VAL A 54 5.12 9.95 -13.78
C VAL A 54 4.19 8.74 -13.86
N TYR A 55 4.64 7.59 -13.33
CA TYR A 55 3.91 6.30 -13.30
C TYR A 55 3.67 5.67 -14.67
N ASP A 56 4.37 6.06 -15.71
CA ASP A 56 4.28 5.43 -17.04
C ASP A 56 5.17 4.21 -17.13
N GLY A 57 4.64 3.16 -17.72
CA GLY A 57 5.31 1.89 -17.90
C GLY A 57 5.49 1.08 -16.61
N LEU A 58 5.85 -0.18 -16.80
CA LEU A 58 6.25 -1.12 -15.74
C LEU A 58 7.46 -1.94 -16.19
N VAL A 59 8.41 -2.07 -15.29
CA VAL A 59 9.59 -2.93 -15.41
C VAL A 59 9.62 -3.88 -14.22
N LYS A 60 9.83 -5.17 -14.47
CA LYS A 60 10.08 -6.17 -13.43
C LYS A 60 11.60 -6.23 -13.18
N TYR A 61 12.01 -6.03 -11.94
CA TYR A 61 13.39 -6.10 -11.48
C TYR A 61 13.58 -7.34 -10.61
N ASN A 62 14.37 -8.29 -11.04
CA ASN A 62 14.68 -9.49 -10.26
C ASN A 62 15.76 -9.17 -9.22
N ILE A 63 15.47 -9.37 -7.94
CA ILE A 63 16.33 -8.96 -6.82
C ILE A 63 17.60 -9.82 -6.73
N ALA A 64 17.49 -11.11 -7.05
CA ALA A 64 18.62 -12.02 -6.94
C ALA A 64 19.65 -11.80 -8.04
N THR A 65 19.20 -11.48 -9.27
CA THR A 65 20.07 -11.37 -10.46
C THR A 65 20.34 -9.94 -10.90
N GLY A 66 19.56 -8.95 -10.40
CA GLY A 66 19.61 -7.56 -10.88
C GLY A 66 19.06 -7.36 -12.30
N LYS A 67 18.54 -8.41 -12.94
CA LYS A 67 18.01 -8.32 -14.30
C LYS A 67 16.67 -7.61 -14.33
N THR A 68 16.45 -6.85 -15.40
CA THR A 68 15.19 -6.15 -15.67
C THR A 68 14.47 -6.77 -16.87
N GLU A 69 13.14 -6.75 -16.82
CA GLU A 69 12.24 -7.17 -17.88
C GLU A 69 11.18 -6.09 -18.05
N LYS A 70 11.09 -5.50 -19.24
CA LYS A 70 10.06 -4.53 -19.56
C LYS A 70 8.72 -5.23 -19.73
N LEU A 71 7.73 -4.84 -18.93
CA LEU A 71 6.40 -5.44 -18.98
C LEU A 71 5.44 -4.65 -19.88
N THR A 72 5.47 -3.32 -19.82
CA THR A 72 4.58 -2.45 -20.62
C THR A 72 5.10 -1.02 -20.62
N ASP A 73 4.74 -0.23 -21.65
CA ASP A 73 4.92 1.22 -21.73
C ASP A 73 3.63 2.00 -21.46
N ALA A 74 2.54 1.30 -21.09
CA ALA A 74 1.23 1.93 -20.95
C ALA A 74 1.26 3.12 -20.01
N PRO A 75 0.67 4.28 -20.40
CA PRO A 75 0.59 5.46 -19.55
C PRO A 75 -0.19 5.17 -18.27
N GLY A 76 0.36 5.54 -17.13
CA GLY A 76 -0.23 5.34 -15.82
C GLY A 76 -0.16 3.91 -15.27
N ALA A 77 0.59 2.99 -15.91
CA ALA A 77 0.65 1.58 -15.52
C ALA A 77 1.22 1.36 -14.11
N GLY A 78 2.14 2.20 -13.68
CA GLY A 78 2.74 2.14 -12.34
C GLY A 78 1.81 2.64 -11.23
N TYR A 79 0.80 3.45 -11.56
CA TYR A 79 -0.07 4.01 -10.54
C TYR A 79 -1.05 2.96 -10.00
N GLY A 80 -0.82 2.57 -8.74
CA GLY A 80 -1.71 1.65 -8.02
C GLY A 80 -1.74 0.23 -8.60
N VAL A 81 -0.67 -0.21 -9.29
CA VAL A 81 -0.55 -1.59 -9.76
C VAL A 81 -0.76 -2.58 -8.61
N LYS A 82 -1.47 -3.66 -8.86
CA LYS A 82 -1.77 -4.71 -7.88
C LYS A 82 -1.23 -6.04 -8.35
N LEU A 83 -0.69 -6.82 -7.40
CA LEU A 83 -0.22 -8.18 -7.61
C LEU A 83 -1.25 -9.20 -7.07
N SER A 84 -1.36 -10.34 -7.74
CA SER A 84 -2.07 -11.49 -7.17
C SER A 84 -1.30 -12.06 -5.98
N GLY A 85 -2.00 -12.69 -5.04
CA GLY A 85 -1.39 -13.25 -3.83
C GLY A 85 -0.34 -14.35 -4.08
N ASN A 86 -0.33 -14.96 -5.28
CA ASN A 86 0.73 -15.89 -5.73
C ASN A 86 1.88 -15.19 -6.48
N GLY A 87 1.77 -13.87 -6.75
CA GLY A 87 2.79 -13.09 -7.46
C GLY A 87 2.82 -13.32 -8.99
N GLU A 88 1.95 -14.14 -9.56
CA GLU A 88 1.99 -14.51 -10.98
C GLU A 88 1.23 -13.56 -11.90
N ASN A 89 0.30 -12.77 -11.36
CA ASN A 89 -0.50 -11.86 -12.16
C ASN A 89 -0.43 -10.45 -11.60
N ILE A 90 -0.43 -9.47 -12.50
CA ILE A 90 -0.60 -8.06 -12.16
C ILE A 90 -1.87 -7.51 -12.77
N VAL A 91 -2.44 -6.52 -12.10
CA VAL A 91 -3.50 -5.65 -12.65
C VAL A 91 -2.99 -4.23 -12.64
N TYR A 92 -3.01 -3.58 -13.78
CA TYR A 92 -2.48 -2.23 -13.96
C TYR A 92 -3.42 -1.38 -14.81
N ARG A 93 -3.24 -0.07 -14.74
CA ARG A 93 -3.98 0.94 -15.49
C ARG A 93 -3.36 1.19 -16.87
N GLU A 94 -4.18 1.58 -17.79
CA GLU A 94 -3.78 2.22 -19.04
C GLU A 94 -4.62 3.47 -19.22
N ASN A 95 -3.97 4.65 -19.16
CA ASN A 95 -4.61 5.93 -19.39
C ASN A 95 -4.71 6.19 -20.90
N SER A 96 -5.85 6.72 -21.32
CA SER A 96 -6.07 7.23 -22.68
C SER A 96 -6.87 8.53 -22.61
N TYR A 97 -6.84 9.31 -23.67
CA TYR A 97 -7.57 10.58 -23.74
C TYR A 97 -8.53 10.52 -24.92
N ASP A 98 -9.75 11.03 -24.72
CA ASP A 98 -10.71 11.16 -25.80
C ASP A 98 -10.47 12.44 -26.61
N LYS A 99 -11.31 12.67 -27.63
CA LYS A 99 -11.24 13.85 -28.49
C LYS A 99 -11.36 15.20 -27.76
N ASN A 100 -11.87 15.22 -26.54
CA ASN A 100 -12.00 16.39 -25.69
C ASN A 100 -10.88 16.47 -24.65
N HIS A 101 -9.78 15.72 -24.81
CA HIS A 101 -8.66 15.63 -23.89
C HIS A 101 -9.04 15.15 -22.48
N LEU A 102 -10.17 14.46 -22.32
CA LEU A 102 -10.60 13.90 -21.04
C LEU A 102 -10.04 12.51 -20.86
N ARG A 103 -9.42 12.29 -19.69
CA ARG A 103 -8.76 11.03 -19.35
C ARG A 103 -9.78 9.89 -19.16
N ASN A 104 -9.53 8.79 -19.81
CA ASN A 104 -10.17 7.50 -19.58
C ASN A 104 -9.13 6.51 -19.03
N VAL A 105 -9.56 5.58 -18.19
CA VAL A 105 -8.71 4.54 -17.60
C VAL A 105 -9.30 3.18 -17.95
N ALA A 106 -8.49 2.32 -18.57
CA ALA A 106 -8.76 0.90 -18.71
C ALA A 106 -7.92 0.09 -17.73
N LEU A 107 -8.37 -1.08 -17.33
CA LEU A 107 -7.59 -2.04 -16.56
C LEU A 107 -7.18 -3.23 -17.41
N HIS A 108 -5.93 -3.61 -17.26
CA HIS A 108 -5.32 -4.77 -17.90
C HIS A 108 -4.81 -5.74 -16.84
N SER A 109 -4.91 -7.02 -17.13
CA SER A 109 -4.16 -8.05 -16.40
C SER A 109 -3.02 -8.57 -17.28
N LEU A 110 -1.88 -8.88 -16.65
CA LEU A 110 -0.75 -9.54 -17.30
C LEU A 110 -0.32 -10.71 -16.41
N ASN A 111 -0.24 -11.90 -16.99
CA ASN A 111 0.37 -13.05 -16.34
C ASN A 111 1.87 -13.00 -16.55
N LEU A 112 2.64 -12.95 -15.46
CA LEU A 112 4.10 -12.76 -15.46
C LEU A 112 4.87 -14.06 -15.81
N VAL A 113 4.18 -15.22 -15.84
CA VAL A 113 4.80 -16.53 -16.15
C VAL A 113 4.76 -16.78 -17.66
N ASN A 114 3.61 -16.52 -18.30
CA ASN A 114 3.41 -16.84 -19.71
C ASN A 114 3.22 -15.62 -20.62
N GLY A 115 3.31 -14.41 -20.07
CA GLY A 115 3.19 -13.14 -20.81
C GLY A 115 1.78 -12.82 -21.32
N LYS A 116 0.76 -13.63 -20.96
CA LYS A 116 -0.61 -13.41 -21.44
C LYS A 116 -1.21 -12.14 -20.87
N ARG A 117 -1.56 -11.21 -21.78
CA ARG A 117 -2.19 -9.93 -21.45
C ARG A 117 -3.67 -9.96 -21.82
N LYS A 118 -4.50 -9.32 -20.98
CA LYS A 118 -5.94 -9.19 -21.22
C LYS A 118 -6.45 -7.86 -20.69
N ARG A 119 -7.22 -7.12 -21.48
CA ARG A 119 -8.01 -6.01 -20.98
C ARG A 119 -9.20 -6.54 -20.17
N ILE A 120 -9.32 -6.11 -18.91
CA ILE A 120 -10.33 -6.60 -17.96
C ILE A 120 -11.41 -5.56 -17.65
N SER A 121 -11.21 -4.28 -18.04
CA SER A 121 -12.27 -3.27 -18.07
C SER A 121 -12.24 -2.48 -19.38
N LYS A 122 -13.39 -1.91 -19.75
CA LYS A 122 -13.45 -0.89 -20.82
C LYS A 122 -12.83 0.43 -20.30
N PRO A 123 -12.29 1.28 -21.18
CA PRO A 123 -11.92 2.64 -20.80
C PRO A 123 -13.11 3.38 -20.18
N SER A 124 -12.88 4.06 -19.08
CA SER A 124 -13.92 4.77 -18.32
C SER A 124 -13.32 5.95 -17.57
N ARG A 125 -14.09 7.04 -17.44
CA ARG A 125 -13.78 8.16 -16.54
C ARG A 125 -14.19 7.89 -15.10
N ASN A 126 -15.06 6.92 -14.88
CA ASN A 126 -15.71 6.64 -13.60
C ASN A 126 -15.18 5.37 -12.92
N LEU A 127 -13.91 5.01 -13.18
CA LEU A 127 -13.22 3.97 -12.44
C LEU A 127 -12.94 4.49 -11.02
N GLN A 128 -13.70 4.01 -10.05
CA GLN A 128 -13.62 4.44 -8.65
C GLN A 128 -12.51 3.69 -7.90
N GLY A 129 -12.31 2.39 -8.20
CA GLY A 129 -11.27 1.61 -7.56
C GLY A 129 -11.14 0.20 -8.11
N TYR A 130 -10.07 -0.46 -7.75
CA TYR A 130 -9.87 -1.90 -7.97
C TYR A 130 -8.92 -2.47 -6.93
N SER A 131 -9.10 -3.74 -6.67
CA SER A 131 -8.27 -4.53 -5.77
C SER A 131 -8.00 -5.91 -6.37
N VAL A 132 -7.03 -6.61 -5.81
CA VAL A 132 -6.73 -8.00 -6.18
C VAL A 132 -6.62 -8.80 -4.90
N GLU A 133 -7.51 -9.80 -4.77
CA GLU A 133 -7.52 -10.75 -3.68
C GLU A 133 -7.30 -12.16 -4.24
N GLY A 134 -6.28 -12.84 -3.71
CA GLY A 134 -5.87 -14.13 -4.26
C GLY A 134 -5.54 -14.03 -5.76
N THR A 135 -6.34 -14.69 -6.59
CA THR A 135 -6.22 -14.69 -8.06
C THR A 135 -7.44 -14.08 -8.76
N GLN A 136 -8.15 -13.17 -8.08
CA GLN A 136 -9.25 -12.42 -8.67
C GLN A 136 -9.03 -10.91 -8.57
N ALA A 137 -9.56 -10.16 -9.53
CA ALA A 137 -9.64 -8.70 -9.48
C ALA A 137 -11.08 -8.27 -9.26
N SER A 138 -11.30 -7.39 -8.29
CA SER A 138 -12.54 -6.67 -8.04
C SER A 138 -12.41 -5.26 -8.59
N ILE A 139 -13.35 -4.84 -9.45
CA ILE A 139 -13.32 -3.55 -10.16
C ILE A 139 -14.62 -2.81 -9.86
N VAL A 140 -14.52 -1.60 -9.31
CA VAL A 140 -15.66 -0.71 -9.07
C VAL A 140 -15.64 0.41 -10.11
N ASN A 141 -16.66 0.43 -10.97
CA ASN A 141 -16.81 1.40 -12.04
C ASN A 141 -18.29 1.81 -12.17
N ASN A 142 -18.58 3.11 -12.17
CA ASN A 142 -19.96 3.62 -12.11
C ASN A 142 -20.78 2.99 -10.95
N SER A 143 -20.17 2.89 -9.77
CA SER A 143 -20.76 2.28 -8.58
C SER A 143 -21.22 0.82 -8.75
N ARG A 144 -20.72 0.15 -9.77
CA ARG A 144 -20.96 -1.28 -10.04
C ARG A 144 -19.68 -2.07 -9.89
N LYS A 145 -19.76 -3.17 -9.15
CA LYS A 145 -18.65 -4.10 -8.97
C LYS A 145 -18.66 -5.19 -10.04
N THR A 146 -17.50 -5.46 -10.58
CA THR A 146 -17.25 -6.60 -11.48
C THR A 146 -16.08 -7.42 -10.95
N ILE A 147 -16.23 -8.74 -10.88
CA ILE A 147 -15.17 -9.67 -10.45
C ILE A 147 -14.61 -10.41 -11.65
N LYS A 148 -13.30 -10.33 -11.86
CA LYS A 148 -12.57 -10.98 -12.96
C LYS A 148 -11.59 -12.01 -12.40
N ALA A 149 -11.65 -13.25 -12.94
CA ALA A 149 -10.62 -14.25 -12.68
C ALA A 149 -9.33 -13.86 -13.42
N LEU A 150 -8.21 -13.92 -12.71
CA LEU A 150 -6.85 -13.68 -13.24
C LEU A 150 -6.14 -14.98 -13.61
N ALA A 151 -6.56 -16.11 -13.04
CA ALA A 151 -6.02 -17.44 -13.34
C ALA A 151 -7.15 -18.44 -13.61
N SER A 152 -6.81 -19.55 -14.28
CA SER A 152 -7.71 -20.69 -14.44
C SER A 152 -8.05 -21.29 -13.07
N GLY A 153 -9.28 -21.77 -12.89
CA GLY A 153 -9.73 -22.36 -11.63
C GLY A 153 -10.00 -21.36 -10.51
N THR A 154 -9.87 -20.04 -10.74
CA THR A 154 -10.18 -19.02 -9.74
C THR A 154 -11.63 -19.14 -9.27
N LYS A 155 -11.82 -19.45 -7.99
CA LYS A 155 -13.11 -19.41 -7.32
C LYS A 155 -13.42 -17.95 -6.94
N LYS A 156 -14.36 -17.34 -7.65
CA LYS A 156 -14.75 -15.94 -7.39
C LYS A 156 -15.51 -15.85 -6.08
N THR A 157 -15.09 -14.92 -5.21
CA THR A 157 -15.74 -14.59 -3.95
C THR A 157 -16.08 -13.10 -3.94
N ASP A 158 -17.23 -12.73 -3.40
CA ASP A 158 -17.60 -11.33 -3.25
C ASP A 158 -17.08 -10.75 -1.94
N VAL A 159 -15.77 -10.48 -1.90
CA VAL A 159 -15.16 -9.74 -0.78
C VAL A 159 -15.48 -8.25 -0.88
N PRO A 160 -15.56 -7.49 0.24
CA PRO A 160 -15.77 -6.05 0.19
C PRO A 160 -14.72 -5.36 -0.67
N SER A 161 -15.10 -4.31 -1.40
CA SER A 161 -14.18 -3.46 -2.17
C SER A 161 -14.33 -2.02 -1.72
N PHE A 162 -13.22 -1.36 -1.46
CA PHE A 162 -13.18 0.03 -1.04
C PHE A 162 -12.71 0.94 -2.17
N ALA A 163 -13.28 2.14 -2.22
CA ALA A 163 -12.93 3.16 -3.20
C ALA A 163 -13.11 4.54 -2.56
N ILE A 164 -12.50 5.56 -3.16
CA ILE A 164 -12.77 6.95 -2.79
C ILE A 164 -13.61 7.59 -3.89
N ASP A 165 -14.68 8.23 -3.49
CA ASP A 165 -15.56 9.01 -4.36
C ASP A 165 -15.92 10.31 -3.65
N ASN A 166 -15.66 11.46 -4.30
CA ASN A 166 -15.85 12.80 -3.73
C ASN A 166 -15.27 12.92 -2.30
N SER A 167 -14.04 12.46 -2.10
CA SER A 167 -13.32 12.44 -0.80
C SER A 167 -13.93 11.50 0.25
N GLN A 168 -15.07 10.88 0.00
CA GLN A 168 -15.71 9.92 0.91
C GLN A 168 -15.17 8.50 0.67
N LEU A 169 -15.08 7.73 1.75
CA LEU A 169 -14.78 6.30 1.67
C LEU A 169 -16.06 5.53 1.34
N MET A 170 -16.02 4.83 0.23
CA MET A 170 -17.13 4.00 -0.26
C MET A 170 -16.82 2.53 -0.03
N ILE A 171 -17.82 1.74 0.25
CA ILE A 171 -17.75 0.27 0.26
C ILE A 171 -18.70 -0.31 -0.78
N THR A 172 -18.24 -1.31 -1.52
CA THR A 172 -19.08 -2.11 -2.42
C THR A 172 -19.15 -3.55 -1.92
N ARG A 173 -20.35 -4.01 -1.60
CA ARG A 173 -20.65 -5.36 -1.10
C ARG A 173 -21.96 -5.83 -1.70
N GLY A 174 -22.04 -7.11 -2.11
CA GLY A 174 -23.25 -7.66 -2.72
C GLY A 174 -23.73 -6.88 -3.95
N GLY A 175 -22.80 -6.32 -4.74
CA GLY A 175 -23.11 -5.50 -5.92
C GLY A 175 -23.60 -4.08 -5.62
N LYS A 176 -23.79 -3.69 -4.34
CA LYS A 176 -24.26 -2.36 -3.94
C LYS A 176 -23.09 -1.54 -3.40
N THR A 177 -22.94 -0.29 -3.89
CA THR A 177 -22.00 0.70 -3.37
C THR A 177 -22.71 1.69 -2.46
N THR A 178 -22.16 1.90 -1.26
CA THR A 178 -22.70 2.84 -0.27
C THR A 178 -21.55 3.63 0.37
N VAL A 179 -21.88 4.77 0.95
CA VAL A 179 -20.94 5.53 1.80
C VAL A 179 -20.61 4.67 3.02
N PHE A 180 -19.32 4.56 3.31
CA PHE A 180 -18.81 3.85 4.48
C PHE A 180 -18.31 4.84 5.54
N SER A 181 -17.38 5.73 5.18
CA SER A 181 -16.89 6.91 5.95
C SER A 181 -17.03 6.83 7.48
N PRO A 182 -16.35 5.88 8.17
CA PRO A 182 -16.59 5.57 9.60
C PRO A 182 -16.21 6.72 10.56
N ASN A 183 -15.33 7.65 10.15
CA ASN A 183 -14.97 8.83 10.93
C ASN A 183 -15.81 10.07 10.59
N GLY A 184 -16.91 9.91 9.83
CA GLY A 184 -17.80 11.00 9.42
C GLY A 184 -17.72 11.32 7.93
N THR A 185 -18.84 11.74 7.36
CA THR A 185 -18.99 12.06 5.92
C THR A 185 -18.43 13.44 5.55
N ASP A 186 -18.08 14.25 6.53
CA ASP A 186 -17.45 15.57 6.41
C ASP A 186 -15.92 15.50 6.28
N LYS A 187 -15.34 14.30 6.37
CA LYS A 187 -13.91 14.07 6.30
C LYS A 187 -13.45 13.66 4.90
N SER A 188 -12.20 13.92 4.58
CA SER A 188 -11.55 13.48 3.34
C SER A 188 -10.75 12.21 3.60
N TYR A 189 -11.11 11.14 2.90
CA TYR A 189 -10.47 9.82 3.01
C TYR A 189 -9.53 9.57 1.83
N ILE A 190 -8.40 8.92 2.11
CA ILE A 190 -7.42 8.49 1.10
C ILE A 190 -6.81 7.13 1.48
N TRP A 191 -6.22 6.45 0.51
CA TRP A 191 -5.46 5.20 0.66
C TRP A 191 -6.18 4.05 1.38
N PRO A 192 -7.42 3.72 1.03
CA PRO A 192 -8.06 2.55 1.61
C PRO A 192 -7.40 1.27 1.12
N GLU A 193 -7.15 0.33 2.04
CA GLU A 193 -6.64 -0.99 1.69
C GLU A 193 -7.28 -2.06 2.59
N LEU A 194 -7.83 -3.10 1.95
CA LEU A 194 -8.41 -4.25 2.63
C LEU A 194 -7.32 -5.12 3.24
N SER A 195 -7.54 -5.65 4.45
CA SER A 195 -6.61 -6.60 5.07
C SER A 195 -6.48 -7.90 4.26
N PRO A 196 -5.36 -8.64 4.37
CA PRO A 196 -5.18 -9.90 3.65
C PRO A 196 -6.29 -10.93 3.88
N ASP A 197 -6.88 -10.97 5.08
CA ASP A 197 -8.01 -11.83 5.46
C ASP A 197 -9.38 -11.25 5.11
N ALA A 198 -9.43 -10.07 4.50
CA ALA A 198 -10.63 -9.33 4.12
C ALA A 198 -11.59 -8.99 5.28
N THR A 199 -11.14 -8.96 6.52
CA THR A 199 -11.96 -8.65 7.70
C THR A 199 -11.90 -7.19 8.14
N LYS A 200 -10.82 -6.46 7.77
CA LYS A 200 -10.56 -5.07 8.15
C LYS A 200 -10.18 -4.21 6.97
N VAL A 201 -10.29 -2.91 7.14
CA VAL A 201 -9.79 -1.91 6.19
C VAL A 201 -8.90 -0.91 6.94
N VAL A 202 -7.72 -0.62 6.40
CA VAL A 202 -6.92 0.53 6.76
C VAL A 202 -7.21 1.67 5.81
N TYR A 203 -7.25 2.90 6.32
CA TYR A 203 -7.46 4.11 5.54
C TYR A 203 -6.81 5.31 6.25
N TYR A 204 -6.63 6.40 5.53
CA TYR A 204 -6.12 7.65 6.08
C TYR A 204 -7.19 8.73 5.97
N VAL A 205 -7.37 9.49 7.05
CA VAL A 205 -8.23 10.68 7.09
C VAL A 205 -7.32 11.91 7.02
N ALA A 206 -7.48 12.71 5.96
CA ALA A 206 -6.64 13.87 5.72
C ALA A 206 -6.68 14.85 6.90
N GLY A 207 -5.49 15.29 7.35
CA GLY A 207 -5.34 16.19 8.49
C GLY A 207 -5.52 15.53 9.87
N ILE A 208 -5.84 14.22 9.94
CA ILE A 208 -6.07 13.52 11.21
C ILE A 208 -5.09 12.35 11.39
N GLY A 209 -5.03 11.41 10.44
CA GLY A 209 -4.16 10.24 10.55
C GLY A 209 -4.75 8.98 9.95
N ALA A 210 -4.04 7.86 10.14
CA ALA A 210 -4.48 6.54 9.72
C ALA A 210 -5.39 5.88 10.77
N PHE A 211 -6.31 5.06 10.27
CA PHE A 211 -7.24 4.28 11.08
C PHE A 211 -7.40 2.88 10.49
N VAL A 212 -7.75 1.94 11.35
CA VAL A 212 -8.25 0.62 10.97
C VAL A 212 -9.62 0.43 11.56
N CYS A 213 -10.53 -0.20 10.82
CA CYS A 213 -11.79 -0.68 11.39
C CYS A 213 -12.17 -2.02 10.73
N ASN A 214 -13.15 -2.70 11.32
CA ASN A 214 -13.78 -3.85 10.67
C ASN A 214 -14.50 -3.41 9.38
N VAL A 215 -14.67 -4.34 8.43
CA VAL A 215 -15.38 -4.07 7.16
C VAL A 215 -16.86 -3.71 7.34
N ASP A 216 -17.41 -3.86 8.53
CA ASP A 216 -18.76 -3.37 8.90
C ASP A 216 -18.76 -1.96 9.53
N GLY A 217 -17.59 -1.34 9.68
CA GLY A 217 -17.40 -0.01 10.25
C GLY A 217 -17.25 0.02 11.77
N THR A 218 -17.23 -1.14 12.43
CA THR A 218 -17.03 -1.24 13.88
C THR A 218 -15.56 -1.30 14.27
N GLN A 219 -15.24 -1.13 15.55
CA GLN A 219 -13.90 -1.22 16.12
C GLN A 219 -12.87 -0.32 15.42
N ILE A 220 -13.15 0.98 15.40
CA ILE A 220 -12.26 1.98 14.83
C ILE A 220 -11.04 2.16 15.75
N VAL A 221 -9.84 1.86 15.23
CA VAL A 221 -8.55 1.97 15.93
C VAL A 221 -7.73 3.07 15.26
N PRO A 222 -7.36 4.15 15.97
CA PRO A 222 -6.45 5.16 15.47
C PRO A 222 -5.01 4.63 15.47
N LEU A 223 -4.27 4.88 14.38
CA LEU A 223 -2.87 4.48 14.21
C LEU A 223 -1.89 5.67 14.26
N GLY A 224 -2.41 6.91 14.42
CA GLY A 224 -1.63 8.12 14.36
C GLY A 224 -1.24 8.53 12.93
N ILE A 225 -0.19 9.34 12.80
CA ILE A 225 0.29 9.80 11.49
C ILE A 225 1.12 8.70 10.84
N VAL A 226 0.46 7.93 10.00
CA VAL A 226 1.05 6.86 9.18
C VAL A 226 0.50 7.00 7.76
N ARG A 227 1.19 7.75 6.90
CA ARG A 227 0.78 8.02 5.51
C ARG A 227 1.07 6.83 4.60
N ALA A 228 0.32 6.71 3.50
CA ALA A 228 0.39 5.60 2.56
C ALA A 228 0.40 4.21 3.25
N PRO A 229 -0.55 3.94 4.17
CA PRO A 229 -0.56 2.72 4.97
C PRO A 229 -0.74 1.50 4.08
N LYS A 230 -0.02 0.42 4.42
CA LYS A 230 -0.05 -0.89 3.77
C LYS A 230 -0.12 -2.00 4.81
N TRP A 231 -0.90 -3.02 4.54
CA TRP A 231 -0.91 -4.21 5.37
C TRP A 231 0.39 -5.02 5.19
N TYR A 232 1.16 -5.18 6.26
CA TYR A 232 2.25 -6.14 6.33
C TYR A 232 1.70 -7.56 6.55
N ASP A 233 0.76 -7.67 7.48
CA ASP A 233 -0.06 -8.87 7.76
C ASP A 233 -1.43 -8.44 8.33
N ASN A 234 -2.24 -9.37 8.88
CA ASN A 234 -3.58 -9.07 9.41
C ASN A 234 -3.60 -8.23 10.70
N SER A 235 -2.44 -7.93 11.28
CA SER A 235 -2.33 -7.21 12.57
C SER A 235 -1.29 -6.09 12.57
N THR A 236 -0.54 -5.92 11.48
CA THR A 236 0.56 -4.94 11.39
C THR A 236 0.43 -4.13 10.11
N ILE A 237 0.50 -2.83 10.24
CA ILE A 237 0.50 -1.86 9.15
C ILE A 237 1.90 -1.25 9.05
N VAL A 238 2.38 -1.04 7.83
CA VAL A 238 3.54 -0.21 7.53
C VAL A 238 3.11 1.02 6.74
N GLY A 239 3.77 2.13 6.97
CA GLY A 239 3.51 3.38 6.25
C GLY A 239 4.66 4.34 6.48
N MET A 240 4.48 5.59 6.12
CA MET A 240 5.51 6.62 6.36
C MET A 240 5.01 7.69 7.33
N LYS A 241 5.92 8.22 8.13
CA LYS A 241 5.73 9.44 8.92
C LYS A 241 6.70 10.47 8.36
N ASP A 242 6.18 11.40 7.62
CA ASP A 242 6.91 12.45 6.92
C ASP A 242 6.62 13.81 7.53
N GLU A 243 7.59 14.71 7.35
CA GLU A 243 7.51 16.12 7.66
C GLU A 243 7.83 16.89 6.38
N ASP A 244 6.98 17.86 6.02
CA ASP A 244 7.09 18.66 4.81
C ASP A 244 6.80 20.14 5.10
N ASP A 245 7.24 21.02 4.21
CA ASP A 245 6.95 22.46 4.23
C ASP A 245 5.85 22.85 3.22
N GLY A 246 5.17 21.86 2.64
CA GLY A 246 4.17 22.02 1.58
C GLY A 246 4.74 21.90 0.17
N GLU A 247 6.06 21.99 -0.02
CA GLU A 247 6.75 21.82 -1.30
C GLU A 247 7.70 20.60 -1.27
N HIS A 248 8.45 20.44 -0.18
CA HIS A 248 9.47 19.41 -0.05
C HIS A 248 9.30 18.62 1.23
N VAL A 249 9.46 17.31 1.13
CA VAL A 249 9.61 16.41 2.29
C VAL A 249 11.07 16.49 2.75
N TYR A 250 11.30 16.99 3.96
CA TYR A 250 12.64 17.13 4.54
C TYR A 250 12.97 16.05 5.58
N ALA A 251 11.97 15.34 6.09
CA ALA A 251 12.16 14.16 6.94
C ALA A 251 11.07 13.13 6.64
N SER A 252 11.41 11.85 6.65
CA SER A 252 10.44 10.77 6.53
C SER A 252 11.03 9.45 7.03
N LYS A 253 10.23 8.69 7.79
CA LYS A 253 10.59 7.37 8.31
C LYS A 253 9.55 6.35 7.89
N ILE A 254 10.00 5.13 7.62
CA ILE A 254 9.07 4.00 7.52
C ILE A 254 8.70 3.57 8.95
N MET A 255 7.40 3.50 9.19
CA MET A 255 6.82 3.11 10.47
C MET A 255 6.17 1.73 10.35
N ALA A 256 6.26 0.94 11.41
CA ALA A 256 5.39 -0.20 11.66
C ALA A 256 4.45 0.14 12.84
N VAL A 257 3.17 -0.19 12.69
CA VAL A 257 2.15 0.05 13.73
C VAL A 257 1.28 -1.20 13.85
N ASP A 258 1.07 -1.66 15.09
CA ASP A 258 0.14 -2.76 15.35
C ASP A 258 -1.28 -2.27 15.69
N LEU A 259 -2.24 -3.18 15.79
CA LEU A 259 -3.62 -2.85 16.13
C LEU A 259 -3.85 -2.49 17.61
N ASN A 260 -2.80 -2.59 18.46
CA ASN A 260 -2.82 -2.14 19.85
C ASN A 260 -2.31 -0.70 19.99
N GLY A 261 -1.92 -0.04 18.88
CA GLY A 261 -1.39 1.31 18.85
C GLY A 261 0.13 1.40 19.13
N ASN A 262 0.83 0.28 19.28
CA ASN A 262 2.28 0.32 19.36
C ASN A 262 2.86 0.73 18.01
N SER A 263 3.83 1.65 18.01
CA SER A 263 4.48 2.15 16.80
C SER A 263 5.99 2.11 16.91
N GLN A 264 6.66 1.83 15.80
CA GLN A 264 8.11 1.70 15.71
C GLN A 264 8.61 2.28 14.39
N ALA A 265 9.68 3.10 14.44
CA ALA A 265 10.42 3.49 13.26
C ALA A 265 11.31 2.33 12.80
N LEU A 266 11.26 2.01 11.49
CA LEU A 266 12.06 0.95 10.88
C LEU A 266 13.28 1.47 10.15
N THR A 267 13.36 2.79 9.89
CA THR A 267 14.47 3.45 9.20
C THR A 267 15.12 4.51 10.08
N PRO A 268 16.44 4.78 9.91
CA PRO A 268 17.13 5.81 10.64
C PRO A 268 16.74 7.22 10.16
N ASP A 269 16.99 8.23 10.99
CA ASP A 269 16.73 9.65 10.71
C ASP A 269 17.58 10.22 9.57
N SER A 270 18.68 9.56 9.24
CA SER A 270 19.58 9.95 8.14
C SER A 270 19.04 9.64 6.73
N LEU A 271 17.88 8.95 6.63
CA LEU A 271 17.24 8.62 5.36
C LEU A 271 15.84 9.23 5.30
N ILE A 272 15.51 9.92 4.22
CA ILE A 272 14.14 10.32 3.89
C ILE A 272 13.48 9.12 3.20
N ALA A 273 12.88 8.24 4.00
CA ALA A 273 12.33 6.96 3.52
C ALA A 273 10.82 7.08 3.25
N MET A 274 10.40 6.75 2.03
CA MET A 274 9.04 7.00 1.53
C MET A 274 8.42 5.78 0.86
N TYR A 275 7.08 5.71 0.87
CA TYR A 275 6.26 4.77 0.11
C TYR A 275 6.62 3.30 0.32
N PRO A 276 6.51 2.76 1.55
CA PRO A 276 6.83 1.38 1.83
C PRO A 276 5.94 0.42 1.04
N GLN A 277 6.55 -0.65 0.54
CA GLN A 277 5.87 -1.77 -0.09
C GLN A 277 6.27 -3.05 0.63
N PRO A 278 5.38 -3.68 1.41
CA PRO A 278 5.69 -4.94 2.07
C PRO A 278 5.61 -6.13 1.10
N ALA A 279 6.55 -7.05 1.23
CA ALA A 279 6.48 -8.39 0.64
C ALA A 279 5.88 -9.33 1.69
N GLN A 280 4.56 -9.49 1.67
CA GLN A 280 3.76 -10.11 2.73
C GLN A 280 4.18 -11.54 3.12
N LYS A 281 4.89 -12.28 2.24
CA LYS A 281 5.33 -13.66 2.47
C LYS A 281 6.85 -13.80 2.65
N ALA A 282 7.61 -12.69 2.63
CA ALA A 282 9.07 -12.73 2.58
C ALA A 282 9.76 -11.98 3.70
N ASN A 283 9.03 -11.47 4.68
CA ASN A 283 9.59 -10.71 5.79
C ASN A 283 10.51 -9.55 5.30
N LYS A 284 10.05 -8.83 4.27
CA LYS A 284 10.79 -7.72 3.67
C LYS A 284 9.87 -6.54 3.42
N ILE A 285 10.45 -5.35 3.47
CA ILE A 285 9.79 -4.10 3.08
C ILE A 285 10.74 -3.35 2.16
N SER A 286 10.27 -2.95 0.98
CA SER A 286 11.00 -2.00 0.14
C SER A 286 10.47 -0.59 0.35
N PHE A 287 11.34 0.40 0.14
CA PHE A 287 10.98 1.81 0.15
C PHE A 287 11.89 2.59 -0.80
N SER A 288 11.50 3.82 -1.15
CA SER A 288 12.30 4.72 -1.98
C SER A 288 12.65 6.00 -1.21
N THR A 289 13.63 6.76 -1.71
CA THR A 289 13.95 8.11 -1.25
C THR A 289 13.58 9.15 -2.32
N PRO A 290 13.48 10.45 -1.99
CA PRO A 290 13.27 11.51 -3.00
C PRO A 290 14.34 11.54 -4.08
N GLY A 291 15.56 11.10 -3.76
CA GLY A 291 16.66 10.99 -4.72
C GLY A 291 16.57 9.79 -5.68
N GLY A 292 15.48 9.01 -5.64
CA GLY A 292 15.28 7.83 -6.51
C GLY A 292 16.06 6.59 -6.06
N GLU A 293 16.59 6.56 -4.84
CA GLU A 293 17.24 5.38 -4.31
C GLU A 293 16.21 4.38 -3.77
N THR A 294 16.41 3.12 -4.01
CA THR A 294 15.56 2.02 -3.53
C THR A 294 16.29 1.18 -2.48
N TYR A 295 15.60 0.87 -1.41
CA TYR A 295 16.09 0.05 -0.31
C TYR A 295 15.17 -1.13 -0.02
N ILE A 296 15.72 -2.20 0.53
CA ILE A 296 14.99 -3.33 1.11
C ILE A 296 15.46 -3.53 2.54
N ILE A 297 14.52 -3.56 3.49
CA ILE A 297 14.73 -3.93 4.89
C ILE A 297 14.26 -5.36 5.08
N ASN A 298 15.07 -6.19 5.74
CA ASN A 298 14.60 -7.46 6.31
C ASN A 298 13.92 -7.18 7.65
N VAL A 299 12.76 -7.79 7.86
CA VAL A 299 11.99 -7.65 9.10
C VAL A 299 11.50 -9.01 9.57
N ALA A 300 11.19 -9.15 10.85
CA ALA A 300 10.56 -10.34 11.42
C ALA A 300 9.60 -9.92 12.55
N LYS A 301 8.61 -10.78 12.86
CA LYS A 301 7.81 -10.70 14.09
C LYS A 301 8.53 -11.26 15.29
#